data_4c27b7f4822a791ea3b1ddf3ac94c0f6
#
_entry.id   4c27b7f4822a791ea3b1ddf3ac94c0f6
#
_cell.length_a   1.000
_cell.length_b   1.000
_cell.length_c   1.000
_cell.angle_alpha   90.00
_cell.angle_beta   90.00
_cell.angle_gamma   90.00
#
_symmetry.space_group_name_H-M   'P 1'
#
loop_
_entity.id
_entity.type
_entity.pdbx_description
1 polymer ?
#
loop_
_entity_poly.entity_id
_entity_poly.type
_entity_poly.pdbx_seq_one_letter_code
_entity_poly.pdbx_strand_id
1 'polypeptide(L)'
;MKAKPNATERFVIIMAGGRGERFWPVSREKMPKQLITLLGGRSFLQQAVDRVLPLVPIQNILVITNEVQAPEVRRQLPTLPKENVIAEPIGRDTCAAVTLGAAVVGARTTTGVMAVLPADHVIPDEKKFQQVLADAFDLAGRGQAIITIGIKPTEPATGYGYIRVGETLPPPQGVKPYKTLFHRAEQFVEKPYFEKALEYVNGGQYRWNAGMFVWSFVTITEGLQKHQPDMYAACQRWFKVATSPAKLAKVLAKEYPELKKVSIDYALMEHAQNVIVADGAFEWDDLGSWTALGRHLKADPEGNCAVADFIHVDAARNIIFDARSKDRRTPIAVVGLRDSILVQTDDATLLAHKSQAQKVKELVKRLAEDPKLKKLV
;
A
#
# COMPACT_ATOMS: atom_id res chain seq x y z
N MET A 1 -37.37 -23.26 -7.84
CA MET A 1 -36.48 -22.26 -7.17
C MET A 1 -35.26 -22.05 -8.05
N LYS A 2 -35.12 -20.88 -8.68
CA LYS A 2 -33.89 -20.55 -9.43
C LYS A 2 -32.77 -20.37 -8.39
N ALA A 3 -31.72 -21.19 -8.45
CA ALA A 3 -30.54 -21.02 -7.64
C ALA A 3 -30.07 -19.57 -7.76
N LYS A 4 -29.91 -18.85 -6.64
CA LYS A 4 -29.20 -17.59 -6.63
C LYS A 4 -27.83 -17.85 -7.27
N PRO A 5 -27.37 -17.02 -8.23
CA PRO A 5 -26.01 -17.16 -8.75
C PRO A 5 -25.07 -17.15 -7.53
N ASN A 6 -24.22 -18.18 -7.40
CA ASN A 6 -23.19 -18.23 -6.37
C ASN A 6 -22.45 -16.90 -6.40
N ALA A 7 -22.55 -16.12 -5.32
CA ALA A 7 -21.82 -14.86 -5.21
C ALA A 7 -20.33 -15.19 -5.41
N THR A 8 -19.69 -14.52 -6.36
CA THR A 8 -18.26 -14.68 -6.65
C THR A 8 -17.46 -14.48 -5.35
N GLU A 9 -16.65 -15.44 -4.99
CA GLU A 9 -15.87 -15.39 -3.75
C GLU A 9 -14.84 -14.26 -3.81
N ARG A 10 -14.81 -13.42 -2.78
CA ARG A 10 -13.96 -12.22 -2.71
C ARG A 10 -12.78 -12.44 -1.78
N PHE A 11 -11.61 -12.01 -2.22
CA PHE A 11 -10.36 -12.06 -1.45
C PHE A 11 -9.72 -10.68 -1.38
N VAL A 12 -8.95 -10.45 -0.32
CA VAL A 12 -8.10 -9.27 -0.20
C VAL A 12 -6.67 -9.72 0.06
N ILE A 13 -5.74 -9.22 -0.75
CA ILE A 13 -4.30 -9.41 -0.59
C ILE A 13 -3.73 -8.07 -0.11
N ILE A 14 -3.22 -8.04 1.11
CA ILE A 14 -2.57 -6.85 1.69
C ILE A 14 -1.07 -7.00 1.50
N MET A 15 -0.47 -6.07 0.76
CA MET A 15 0.98 -6.04 0.50
C MET A 15 1.68 -5.28 1.63
N ALA A 16 2.46 -5.98 2.43
CA ALA A 16 3.14 -5.48 3.63
C ALA A 16 4.66 -5.71 3.60
N GLY A 17 5.29 -5.72 2.42
CA GLY A 17 6.72 -6.02 2.22
C GLY A 17 7.65 -4.79 2.22
N GLY A 18 7.13 -3.58 2.34
CA GLY A 18 7.91 -2.34 2.30
C GLY A 18 8.84 -2.18 3.51
N ARG A 19 9.96 -1.44 3.33
CA ARG A 19 10.90 -1.13 4.44
C ARG A 19 10.55 0.12 5.21
N GLY A 20 9.82 1.08 4.61
CA GLY A 20 9.41 2.33 5.27
C GLY A 20 10.55 3.21 5.76
N GLU A 21 11.74 3.13 5.15
CA GLU A 21 13.01 3.76 5.59
C GLU A 21 12.91 5.27 5.88
N ARG A 22 11.99 5.99 5.18
CA ARG A 22 11.80 7.44 5.38
C ARG A 22 11.19 7.82 6.73
N PHE A 23 10.67 6.84 7.49
CA PHE A 23 10.15 7.04 8.84
C PHE A 23 11.18 6.68 9.92
N TRP A 24 12.45 6.49 9.54
CA TRP A 24 13.51 6.43 10.54
C TRP A 24 13.50 7.70 11.42
N PRO A 25 13.71 7.60 12.74
CA PRO A 25 14.14 6.47 13.53
C PRO A 25 13.01 5.58 14.08
N VAL A 26 11.75 5.84 13.78
CA VAL A 26 10.63 4.99 14.25
C VAL A 26 10.51 3.70 13.44
N SER A 27 10.74 3.77 12.12
CA SER A 27 10.79 2.57 11.29
C SER A 27 12.15 1.86 11.42
N ARG A 28 12.11 0.54 11.43
CA ARG A 28 13.26 -0.38 11.47
C ARG A 28 12.98 -1.55 10.53
N GLU A 29 13.99 -2.35 10.19
CA GLU A 29 13.83 -3.53 9.33
C GLU A 29 12.75 -4.49 9.84
N LYS A 30 12.73 -4.76 11.15
CA LYS A 30 11.72 -5.62 11.80
C LYS A 30 10.39 -4.91 12.09
N MET A 31 10.39 -3.60 12.11
CA MET A 31 9.25 -2.76 12.45
C MET A 31 9.10 -1.63 11.40
N PRO A 32 8.82 -1.98 10.13
CA PRO A 32 8.67 -1.00 9.06
C PRO A 32 7.39 -0.18 9.22
N LYS A 33 7.23 0.86 8.38
CA LYS A 33 6.11 1.81 8.42
C LYS A 33 4.76 1.16 8.64
N GLN A 34 4.44 0.11 7.91
CA GLN A 34 3.13 -0.56 7.98
C GLN A 34 2.84 -1.22 9.34
N LEU A 35 3.86 -1.51 10.13
CA LEU A 35 3.73 -2.15 11.44
C LEU A 35 3.78 -1.17 12.62
N ILE A 36 4.09 0.12 12.35
CA ILE A 36 4.13 1.15 13.40
C ILE A 36 2.80 1.87 13.56
N THR A 37 2.58 2.40 14.76
CA THR A 37 1.40 3.20 15.11
C THR A 37 1.78 4.69 15.09
N LEU A 38 1.50 5.37 13.99
CA LEU A 38 1.72 6.82 13.88
C LEU A 38 0.41 7.61 14.04
N LEU A 39 -0.72 7.03 13.64
CA LEU A 39 -2.04 7.64 13.64
C LEU A 39 -3.08 6.65 14.19
N GLY A 40 -4.05 7.11 14.97
CA GLY A 40 -5.26 6.34 15.31
C GLY A 40 -5.09 5.18 16.30
N GLY A 41 -3.95 5.02 16.98
CA GLY A 41 -3.77 4.01 18.05
C GLY A 41 -3.58 2.56 17.58
N ARG A 42 -3.64 2.27 16.28
CA ARG A 42 -3.40 0.97 15.64
C ARG A 42 -2.34 1.12 14.53
N SER A 43 -1.61 0.04 14.23
CA SER A 43 -0.68 0.06 13.10
C SER A 43 -1.41 0.22 11.77
N PHE A 44 -0.72 0.69 10.73
CA PHE A 44 -1.34 0.82 9.41
C PHE A 44 -1.83 -0.52 8.87
N LEU A 45 -1.09 -1.60 9.10
CA LEU A 45 -1.51 -2.95 8.73
C LEU A 45 -2.82 -3.36 9.42
N GLN A 46 -2.95 -3.09 10.73
CA GLN A 46 -4.19 -3.36 11.45
C GLN A 46 -5.36 -2.54 10.89
N GLN A 47 -5.15 -1.24 10.63
CA GLN A 47 -6.15 -0.39 10.01
C GLN A 47 -6.55 -0.89 8.61
N ALA A 48 -5.58 -1.36 7.81
CA ALA A 48 -5.86 -1.91 6.47
C ALA A 48 -6.72 -3.19 6.54
N VAL A 49 -6.47 -4.06 7.51
CA VAL A 49 -7.30 -5.26 7.76
C VAL A 49 -8.69 -4.87 8.24
N ASP A 50 -8.79 -4.03 9.27
CA ASP A 50 -10.08 -3.60 9.85
C ASP A 50 -10.99 -2.98 8.78
N ARG A 51 -10.43 -2.17 7.88
CA ARG A 51 -11.13 -1.49 6.80
C ARG A 51 -11.81 -2.44 5.81
N VAL A 52 -11.26 -3.62 5.58
CA VAL A 52 -11.79 -4.59 4.60
C VAL A 52 -12.62 -5.71 5.22
N LEU A 53 -12.59 -5.89 6.53
CA LEU A 53 -13.40 -6.90 7.24
C LEU A 53 -14.90 -6.83 6.95
N PRO A 54 -15.54 -5.66 6.74
CA PRO A 54 -16.96 -5.61 6.35
C PRO A 54 -17.27 -6.15 4.95
N LEU A 55 -16.27 -6.31 4.09
CA LEU A 55 -16.41 -6.71 2.68
C LEU A 55 -16.08 -8.17 2.43
N VAL A 56 -15.17 -8.76 3.22
CA VAL A 56 -14.70 -10.13 3.06
C VAL A 56 -14.49 -10.79 4.43
N PRO A 57 -14.73 -12.10 4.55
CA PRO A 57 -14.43 -12.82 5.78
C PRO A 57 -12.90 -12.85 6.01
N ILE A 58 -12.49 -12.91 7.28
CA ILE A 58 -11.06 -12.87 7.66
C ILE A 58 -10.24 -14.02 7.02
N GLN A 59 -10.87 -15.14 6.74
CA GLN A 59 -10.26 -16.30 6.06
C GLN A 59 -9.83 -15.97 4.63
N ASN A 60 -10.45 -14.96 4.02
CA ASN A 60 -10.17 -14.53 2.65
C ASN A 60 -9.25 -13.29 2.60
N ILE A 61 -8.69 -12.87 3.73
CA ILE A 61 -7.66 -11.84 3.81
C ILE A 61 -6.29 -12.53 3.85
N LEU A 62 -5.41 -12.17 2.93
CA LEU A 62 -4.03 -12.61 2.85
C LEU A 62 -3.11 -11.42 3.13
N VAL A 63 -2.02 -11.63 3.85
CA VAL A 63 -0.97 -10.63 4.04
C VAL A 63 0.32 -11.16 3.46
N ILE A 64 0.87 -10.48 2.45
CA ILE A 64 2.16 -10.79 1.87
C ILE A 64 3.19 -9.85 2.47
N THR A 65 4.21 -10.41 3.10
CA THR A 65 5.28 -9.69 3.79
C THR A 65 6.60 -10.42 3.57
N ASN A 66 7.70 -9.95 4.15
CA ASN A 66 8.97 -10.68 4.12
C ASN A 66 9.18 -11.55 5.37
N GLU A 67 10.14 -12.46 5.32
CA GLU A 67 10.43 -13.40 6.43
C GLU A 67 10.77 -12.70 7.74
N VAL A 68 11.48 -11.55 7.67
CA VAL A 68 11.91 -10.78 8.86
C VAL A 68 10.71 -10.16 9.59
N GLN A 69 9.70 -9.72 8.83
CA GLN A 69 8.52 -9.01 9.35
C GLN A 69 7.36 -9.97 9.71
N ALA A 70 7.32 -11.17 9.13
CA ALA A 70 6.21 -12.11 9.32
C ALA A 70 5.89 -12.45 10.79
N PRO A 71 6.86 -12.61 11.72
CA PRO A 71 6.55 -12.83 13.14
C PRO A 71 5.75 -11.67 13.75
N GLU A 72 6.14 -10.42 13.45
CA GLU A 72 5.46 -9.23 13.97
C GLU A 72 4.06 -9.06 13.34
N VAL A 73 3.91 -9.34 12.03
CA VAL A 73 2.61 -9.37 11.36
C VAL A 73 1.66 -10.34 12.07
N ARG A 74 2.11 -11.56 12.39
CA ARG A 74 1.30 -12.54 13.13
C ARG A 74 0.95 -12.09 14.53
N ARG A 75 1.87 -11.39 15.20
CA ARG A 75 1.64 -10.84 16.55
C ARG A 75 0.56 -9.75 16.52
N GLN A 76 0.58 -8.88 15.51
CA GLN A 76 -0.38 -7.77 15.36
C GLN A 76 -1.76 -8.22 14.87
N LEU A 77 -1.84 -9.33 14.15
CA LEU A 77 -3.07 -9.88 13.58
C LEU A 77 -3.36 -11.30 14.12
N PRO A 78 -3.62 -11.46 15.43
CA PRO A 78 -3.77 -12.79 16.05
C PRO A 78 -5.00 -13.56 15.58
N THR A 79 -6.00 -12.88 15.04
CA THR A 79 -7.24 -13.47 14.50
C THR A 79 -7.11 -13.91 13.03
N LEU A 80 -6.09 -13.44 12.33
CA LEU A 80 -5.83 -13.86 10.95
C LEU A 80 -5.29 -15.30 10.94
N PRO A 81 -5.80 -16.22 10.09
CA PRO A 81 -5.22 -17.55 9.93
C PRO A 81 -3.72 -17.49 9.67
N LYS A 82 -2.93 -18.30 10.36
CA LYS A 82 -1.45 -18.26 10.27
C LYS A 82 -0.94 -18.49 8.85
N GLU A 83 -1.61 -19.36 8.11
CA GLU A 83 -1.35 -19.68 6.70
C GLU A 83 -1.66 -18.50 5.75
N ASN A 84 -2.42 -17.53 6.20
CA ASN A 84 -2.72 -16.31 5.43
C ASN A 84 -1.62 -15.25 5.55
N VAL A 85 -0.64 -15.42 6.44
CA VAL A 85 0.58 -14.59 6.49
C VAL A 85 1.66 -15.28 5.68
N ILE A 86 1.86 -14.83 4.46
CA ILE A 86 2.76 -15.43 3.48
C ILE A 86 4.05 -14.62 3.45
N ALA A 87 5.18 -15.29 3.69
CA ALA A 87 6.48 -14.64 3.74
C ALA A 87 7.24 -14.81 2.42
N GLU A 88 7.63 -13.68 1.82
CA GLU A 88 8.57 -13.64 0.70
C GLU A 88 10.00 -13.86 1.24
N PRO A 89 10.80 -14.77 0.65
CA PRO A 89 12.18 -15.00 1.10
C PRO A 89 13.09 -13.79 0.82
N ILE A 90 12.78 -13.01 -0.21
CA ILE A 90 13.47 -11.78 -0.61
C ILE A 90 12.51 -10.84 -1.32
N GLY A 91 12.69 -9.52 -1.22
CA GLY A 91 11.87 -8.55 -1.94
C GLY A 91 12.12 -8.57 -3.45
N ARG A 92 11.09 -8.86 -4.26
CA ARG A 92 11.10 -8.87 -5.73
C ARG A 92 10.11 -7.87 -6.35
N ASP A 93 9.73 -6.84 -5.58
CA ASP A 93 8.76 -5.84 -5.98
C ASP A 93 7.33 -6.40 -6.14
N THR A 94 6.37 -5.56 -6.51
CA THR A 94 4.94 -5.86 -6.40
C THR A 94 4.44 -6.91 -7.39
N CYS A 95 5.07 -7.09 -8.56
CA CYS A 95 4.63 -8.11 -9.51
C CYS A 95 4.79 -9.54 -8.96
N ALA A 96 5.91 -9.84 -8.30
CA ALA A 96 6.14 -11.15 -7.69
C ALA A 96 5.17 -11.39 -6.51
N ALA A 97 4.93 -10.37 -5.68
CA ALA A 97 3.97 -10.46 -4.57
C ALA A 97 2.53 -10.70 -5.07
N VAL A 98 2.10 -9.97 -6.10
CA VAL A 98 0.80 -10.17 -6.76
C VAL A 98 0.68 -11.57 -7.34
N THR A 99 1.72 -12.05 -8.02
CA THR A 99 1.78 -13.41 -8.58
C THR A 99 1.64 -14.47 -7.51
N LEU A 100 2.31 -14.29 -6.37
CA LEU A 100 2.22 -15.18 -5.22
C LEU A 100 0.80 -15.18 -4.63
N GLY A 101 0.23 -14.00 -4.42
CA GLY A 101 -1.15 -13.85 -3.95
C GLY A 101 -2.16 -14.53 -4.88
N ALA A 102 -2.00 -14.33 -6.20
CA ALA A 102 -2.85 -14.95 -7.21
C ALA A 102 -2.75 -16.48 -7.17
N ALA A 103 -1.55 -17.04 -7.02
CA ALA A 103 -1.36 -18.49 -6.90
C ALA A 103 -2.06 -19.07 -5.67
N VAL A 104 -1.99 -18.38 -4.52
CA VAL A 104 -2.64 -18.82 -3.28
C VAL A 104 -4.16 -18.70 -3.35
N VAL A 105 -4.68 -17.60 -3.90
CA VAL A 105 -6.14 -17.45 -4.12
C VAL A 105 -6.63 -18.49 -5.11
N GLY A 106 -5.93 -18.65 -6.24
CA GLY A 106 -6.31 -19.62 -7.27
C GLY A 106 -6.37 -21.06 -6.75
N ALA A 107 -5.46 -21.45 -5.85
CA ALA A 107 -5.47 -22.76 -5.23
C ALA A 107 -6.68 -23.00 -4.29
N ARG A 108 -7.35 -21.93 -3.86
CA ARG A 108 -8.60 -22.01 -3.09
C ARG A 108 -9.81 -21.98 -4.00
N THR A 109 -9.79 -21.13 -5.02
CA THR A 109 -10.87 -20.99 -6.03
C THR A 109 -10.34 -20.32 -7.29
N THR A 110 -10.68 -20.88 -8.45
CA THR A 110 -10.31 -20.30 -9.76
C THR A 110 -11.32 -19.27 -10.27
N THR A 111 -12.45 -19.11 -9.58
CA THR A 111 -13.50 -18.13 -9.91
C THR A 111 -13.50 -16.93 -8.98
N GLY A 112 -12.54 -16.85 -8.05
CA GLY A 112 -12.43 -15.76 -7.08
C GLY A 112 -12.03 -14.43 -7.70
N VAL A 113 -12.51 -13.35 -7.07
CA VAL A 113 -12.07 -11.97 -7.34
C VAL A 113 -11.24 -11.50 -6.18
N MET A 114 -10.11 -10.87 -6.46
CA MET A 114 -9.18 -10.41 -5.44
C MET A 114 -8.88 -8.92 -5.58
N ALA A 115 -8.86 -8.23 -4.44
CA ALA A 115 -8.30 -6.90 -4.33
C ALA A 115 -6.87 -6.99 -3.81
N VAL A 116 -5.94 -6.24 -4.40
CA VAL A 116 -4.57 -6.08 -3.93
C VAL A 116 -4.42 -4.68 -3.39
N LEU A 117 -4.09 -4.56 -2.12
CA LEU A 117 -4.09 -3.29 -1.39
C LEU A 117 -2.76 -3.11 -0.64
N PRO A 118 -2.16 -1.91 -0.64
CA PRO A 118 -1.04 -1.57 0.22
C PRO A 118 -1.46 -1.57 1.71
N ALA A 119 -0.53 -1.98 2.57
CA ALA A 119 -0.75 -2.05 4.02
C ALA A 119 -0.62 -0.70 4.73
N ASP A 120 -0.11 0.35 4.07
CA ASP A 120 0.45 1.54 4.71
C ASP A 120 -0.16 2.87 4.27
N HIS A 121 -1.33 2.83 3.64
CA HIS A 121 -2.07 4.01 3.20
C HIS A 121 -3.03 4.52 4.29
N VAL A 122 -3.15 5.84 4.36
CA VAL A 122 -4.14 6.53 5.20
C VAL A 122 -5.40 6.77 4.38
N ILE A 123 -6.53 6.28 4.87
CA ILE A 123 -7.85 6.43 4.24
C ILE A 123 -8.85 6.73 5.36
N PRO A 124 -9.13 8.01 5.66
CA PRO A 124 -9.99 8.39 6.77
C PRO A 124 -11.47 8.02 6.54
N ASP A 125 -11.97 8.14 5.31
CA ASP A 125 -13.36 7.79 4.97
C ASP A 125 -13.48 6.32 4.55
N GLU A 126 -13.43 5.44 5.55
CA GLU A 126 -13.52 3.99 5.33
C GLU A 126 -14.82 3.55 4.63
N LYS A 127 -15.94 4.23 4.90
CA LYS A 127 -17.24 3.86 4.30
C LYS A 127 -17.25 4.12 2.81
N LYS A 128 -16.73 5.25 2.35
CA LYS A 128 -16.61 5.53 0.92
C LYS A 128 -15.61 4.59 0.25
N PHE A 129 -14.47 4.32 0.89
CA PHE A 129 -13.53 3.32 0.39
C PHE A 129 -14.18 1.95 0.23
N GLN A 130 -14.91 1.48 1.25
CA GLN A 130 -15.63 0.20 1.21
C GLN A 130 -16.66 0.16 0.07
N GLN A 131 -17.37 1.27 -0.18
CA GLN A 131 -18.32 1.36 -1.28
C GLN A 131 -17.60 1.23 -2.64
N VAL A 132 -16.51 1.97 -2.85
CA VAL A 132 -15.71 1.90 -4.09
C VAL A 132 -15.17 0.49 -4.30
N LEU A 133 -14.64 -0.12 -3.26
CA LEU A 133 -14.09 -1.47 -3.33
C LEU A 133 -15.18 -2.54 -3.58
N ALA A 134 -16.37 -2.37 -2.99
CA ALA A 134 -17.51 -3.27 -3.22
C ALA A 134 -18.00 -3.23 -4.68
N ASP A 135 -18.10 -2.02 -5.26
CA ASP A 135 -18.47 -1.82 -6.67
C ASP A 135 -17.38 -2.38 -7.60
N ALA A 136 -16.11 -2.17 -7.27
CA ALA A 136 -14.99 -2.74 -8.03
C ALA A 136 -14.96 -4.28 -8.01
N PHE A 137 -15.24 -4.91 -6.86
CA PHE A 137 -15.39 -6.36 -6.77
C PHE A 137 -16.51 -6.88 -7.66
N ASP A 138 -17.66 -6.21 -7.66
CA ASP A 138 -18.80 -6.63 -8.47
C ASP A 138 -18.47 -6.51 -9.98
N LEU A 139 -17.88 -5.39 -10.39
CA LEU A 139 -17.50 -5.17 -11.80
C LEU A 139 -16.43 -6.17 -12.26
N ALA A 140 -15.37 -6.40 -11.46
CA ALA A 140 -14.31 -7.36 -11.79
C ALA A 140 -14.81 -8.80 -11.86
N GLY A 141 -15.84 -9.15 -11.06
CA GLY A 141 -16.46 -10.48 -11.07
C GLY A 141 -17.34 -10.75 -12.32
N ARG A 142 -17.67 -9.71 -13.11
CA ARG A 142 -18.53 -9.82 -14.28
C ARG A 142 -17.80 -9.92 -15.61
N GLY A 143 -16.49 -9.63 -15.62
CA GLY A 143 -15.72 -9.62 -16.86
C GLY A 143 -14.22 -9.63 -16.66
N GLN A 144 -13.48 -9.59 -17.76
CA GLN A 144 -12.02 -9.61 -17.77
C GLN A 144 -11.44 -8.20 -17.59
N ALA A 145 -11.91 -7.45 -16.60
CA ALA A 145 -11.42 -6.10 -16.32
C ALA A 145 -10.34 -6.10 -15.25
N ILE A 146 -9.28 -5.35 -15.47
CA ILE A 146 -8.30 -4.92 -14.46
C ILE A 146 -8.80 -3.59 -13.92
N ILE A 147 -9.21 -3.55 -12.65
CA ILE A 147 -9.69 -2.31 -12.05
C ILE A 147 -8.58 -1.74 -11.17
N THR A 148 -8.26 -0.47 -11.34
CA THR A 148 -7.40 0.30 -10.44
C THR A 148 -8.19 1.43 -9.79
N ILE A 149 -7.88 1.76 -8.53
CA ILE A 149 -8.50 2.89 -7.85
C ILE A 149 -7.68 4.14 -8.17
N GLY A 150 -8.34 5.13 -8.77
CA GLY A 150 -7.76 6.40 -9.13
C GLY A 150 -8.23 7.51 -8.19
N ILE A 151 -7.30 8.27 -7.62
CA ILE A 151 -7.60 9.40 -6.73
C ILE A 151 -7.47 10.71 -7.50
N LYS A 152 -8.41 11.63 -7.33
CA LYS A 152 -8.33 12.95 -7.96
C LYS A 152 -7.12 13.72 -7.42
N PRO A 153 -6.18 14.15 -8.28
CA PRO A 153 -5.02 14.91 -7.85
C PRO A 153 -5.42 16.24 -7.21
N THR A 154 -4.78 16.57 -6.10
CA THR A 154 -4.94 17.85 -5.38
C THR A 154 -3.69 18.73 -5.44
N GLU A 155 -2.56 18.15 -5.84
CA GLU A 155 -1.25 18.82 -5.97
C GLU A 155 -0.42 18.14 -7.09
N PRO A 156 0.58 18.81 -7.66
CA PRO A 156 1.45 18.23 -8.70
C PRO A 156 2.50 17.28 -8.09
N ALA A 157 2.05 16.17 -7.49
CA ALA A 157 2.92 15.20 -6.85
C ALA A 157 3.76 14.44 -7.89
N THR A 158 5.08 14.52 -7.77
CA THR A 158 6.05 13.81 -8.65
C THR A 158 6.39 12.41 -8.14
N GLY A 159 5.88 12.04 -6.96
CA GLY A 159 6.10 10.73 -6.34
C GLY A 159 5.08 9.67 -6.76
N TYR A 160 3.99 10.05 -7.44
CA TYR A 160 2.90 9.18 -7.81
C TYR A 160 2.85 8.88 -9.29
N GLY A 161 2.27 7.74 -9.65
CA GLY A 161 1.81 7.47 -11.01
C GLY A 161 0.52 8.22 -11.31
N TYR A 162 0.32 8.60 -12.56
CA TYR A 162 -0.87 9.27 -13.06
C TYR A 162 -1.54 8.41 -14.14
N ILE A 163 -2.86 8.36 -14.10
CA ILE A 163 -3.68 7.62 -15.07
C ILE A 163 -4.58 8.61 -15.77
N ARG A 164 -4.46 8.73 -17.09
CA ARG A 164 -5.41 9.49 -17.88
C ARG A 164 -6.70 8.70 -17.99
N VAL A 165 -7.83 9.34 -17.63
CA VAL A 165 -9.15 8.74 -17.74
C VAL A 165 -9.86 9.21 -18.99
N GLY A 166 -10.44 8.26 -19.70
CA GLY A 166 -11.26 8.48 -20.88
C GLY A 166 -12.75 8.49 -20.55
N GLU A 167 -13.53 7.87 -21.43
CA GLU A 167 -14.99 7.81 -21.29
C GLU A 167 -15.43 7.15 -19.96
N THR A 168 -16.53 7.68 -19.41
CA THR A 168 -17.22 7.04 -18.30
C THR A 168 -17.97 5.83 -18.78
N LEU A 169 -17.75 4.68 -18.16
CA LEU A 169 -18.39 3.43 -18.54
C LEU A 169 -19.80 3.34 -17.94
N PRO A 170 -20.81 2.96 -18.74
CA PRO A 170 -22.13 2.68 -18.19
C PRO A 170 -22.11 1.42 -17.31
N PRO A 171 -23.05 1.27 -16.36
CA PRO A 171 -23.19 0.04 -15.60
C PRO A 171 -23.47 -1.14 -16.55
N PRO A 172 -23.01 -2.36 -16.23
CA PRO A 172 -23.33 -3.54 -17.04
C PRO A 172 -24.84 -3.75 -17.17
N GLN A 173 -25.27 -4.29 -18.31
CA GLN A 173 -26.69 -4.51 -18.57
C GLN A 173 -27.37 -5.34 -17.47
N GLY A 174 -28.52 -4.88 -17.00
CA GLY A 174 -29.27 -5.55 -15.92
C GLY A 174 -28.71 -5.34 -14.51
N VAL A 175 -27.70 -4.49 -14.33
CA VAL A 175 -27.12 -4.14 -13.05
C VAL A 175 -27.63 -2.76 -12.63
N LYS A 176 -27.93 -2.61 -11.33
CA LYS A 176 -28.22 -1.28 -10.77
C LYS A 176 -26.98 -0.38 -10.96
N PRO A 177 -27.17 0.92 -11.21
CA PRO A 177 -26.05 1.85 -11.29
C PRO A 177 -25.18 1.76 -10.04
N TYR A 178 -23.87 1.67 -10.26
CA TYR A 178 -22.89 1.76 -9.19
C TYR A 178 -22.89 3.17 -8.58
N LYS A 179 -22.49 3.29 -7.34
CA LYS A 179 -22.22 4.60 -6.72
C LYS A 179 -20.87 5.14 -7.15
N THR A 180 -19.97 4.26 -7.57
CA THR A 180 -18.63 4.56 -8.07
C THR A 180 -18.69 4.82 -9.57
N LEU A 181 -18.05 5.89 -10.04
CA LEU A 181 -17.83 6.12 -11.46
C LEU A 181 -16.65 5.27 -11.92
N PHE A 182 -16.82 4.65 -13.08
CA PHE A 182 -15.78 3.86 -13.73
C PHE A 182 -15.44 4.48 -15.08
N HIS A 183 -14.14 4.58 -15.36
CA HIS A 183 -13.64 5.17 -16.61
C HIS A 183 -12.69 4.20 -17.30
N ARG A 184 -12.62 4.27 -18.61
CA ARG A 184 -11.54 3.61 -19.35
C ARG A 184 -10.23 4.27 -19.02
N ALA A 185 -9.18 3.49 -18.72
CA ALA A 185 -7.82 4.02 -18.65
C ALA A 185 -7.27 4.22 -20.06
N GLU A 186 -6.75 5.41 -20.37
CA GLU A 186 -6.17 5.72 -21.69
C GLU A 186 -4.64 5.70 -21.65
N GLN A 187 -4.03 6.10 -20.54
CA GLN A 187 -2.59 6.19 -20.41
C GLN A 187 -2.16 6.07 -18.95
N PHE A 188 -1.06 5.38 -18.72
CA PHE A 188 -0.31 5.39 -17.46
C PHE A 188 0.98 6.20 -17.62
N VAL A 189 1.29 7.04 -16.62
CA VAL A 189 2.54 7.80 -16.56
C VAL A 189 3.09 7.70 -15.15
N GLU A 190 4.17 6.98 -14.97
CA GLU A 190 4.79 6.78 -13.66
C GLU A 190 5.75 7.93 -13.34
N LYS A 191 5.53 8.60 -12.21
CA LYS A 191 6.38 9.64 -11.62
C LYS A 191 6.83 10.73 -12.61
N PRO A 192 5.88 11.53 -13.15
CA PRO A 192 6.21 12.60 -14.09
C PRO A 192 7.06 13.68 -13.42
N TYR A 193 7.79 14.48 -14.22
CA TYR A 193 8.42 15.69 -13.72
C TYR A 193 7.37 16.76 -13.36
N PHE A 194 7.77 17.77 -12.58
CA PHE A 194 6.85 18.71 -11.91
C PHE A 194 5.92 19.45 -12.89
N GLU A 195 6.45 19.98 -13.99
CA GLU A 195 5.68 20.73 -14.98
C GLU A 195 4.59 19.86 -15.61
N LYS A 196 4.90 18.58 -15.88
CA LYS A 196 3.94 17.63 -16.42
C LYS A 196 2.87 17.26 -15.40
N ALA A 197 3.27 17.05 -14.15
CA ALA A 197 2.32 16.82 -13.04
C ALA A 197 1.36 18.01 -12.86
N LEU A 198 1.86 19.23 -13.00
CA LEU A 198 1.06 20.45 -12.91
C LEU A 198 0.03 20.54 -14.06
N GLU A 199 0.42 20.21 -15.30
CA GLU A 199 -0.50 20.10 -16.44
C GLU A 199 -1.62 19.09 -16.15
N TYR A 200 -1.29 17.92 -15.57
CA TYR A 200 -2.24 16.87 -15.27
C TYR A 200 -3.26 17.28 -14.20
N VAL A 201 -2.81 18.00 -13.17
CA VAL A 201 -3.72 18.53 -12.13
C VAL A 201 -4.67 19.57 -12.73
N ASN A 202 -4.13 20.52 -13.50
CA ASN A 202 -4.92 21.61 -14.10
C ASN A 202 -5.90 21.10 -15.17
N GLY A 203 -5.51 20.08 -15.94
CA GLY A 203 -6.35 19.49 -16.99
C GLY A 203 -7.52 18.66 -16.45
N GLY A 204 -7.47 18.19 -15.21
CA GLY A 204 -8.56 17.48 -14.54
C GLY A 204 -8.86 16.05 -15.07
N GLN A 205 -8.20 15.62 -16.15
CA GLN A 205 -8.39 14.32 -16.82
C GLN A 205 -7.52 13.20 -16.26
N TYR A 206 -6.75 13.49 -15.20
CA TYR A 206 -5.87 12.50 -14.61
C TYR A 206 -6.31 12.10 -13.21
N ARG A 207 -5.95 10.88 -12.82
CA ARG A 207 -6.07 10.36 -11.46
C ARG A 207 -4.71 9.89 -11.00
N TRP A 208 -4.40 10.06 -9.72
CA TRP A 208 -3.25 9.36 -9.13
C TRP A 208 -3.53 7.87 -9.09
N ASN A 209 -2.56 7.06 -9.47
CA ASN A 209 -2.60 5.63 -9.25
C ASN A 209 -2.40 5.34 -7.76
N ALA A 210 -3.45 4.89 -7.09
CA ALA A 210 -3.38 4.59 -5.66
C ALA A 210 -2.67 3.25 -5.34
N GLY A 211 -2.20 2.51 -6.37
CA GLY A 211 -1.57 1.21 -6.19
C GLY A 211 -2.53 0.15 -5.62
N MET A 212 -3.83 0.35 -5.79
CA MET A 212 -4.88 -0.57 -5.37
C MET A 212 -5.57 -1.15 -6.59
N PHE A 213 -5.60 -2.48 -6.70
CA PHE A 213 -6.09 -3.18 -7.87
C PHE A 213 -7.15 -4.21 -7.52
N VAL A 214 -8.12 -4.42 -8.44
CA VAL A 214 -9.13 -5.47 -8.30
C VAL A 214 -9.26 -6.21 -9.63
N TRP A 215 -9.19 -7.53 -9.60
CA TRP A 215 -9.31 -8.41 -10.76
C TRP A 215 -9.78 -9.81 -10.38
N SER A 216 -10.27 -10.57 -11.34
CA SER A 216 -10.51 -12.00 -11.15
C SER A 216 -9.19 -12.80 -11.25
N PHE A 217 -9.17 -14.02 -10.71
CA PHE A 217 -8.04 -14.94 -10.88
C PHE A 217 -7.72 -15.17 -12.37
N VAL A 218 -8.75 -15.32 -13.20
CA VAL A 218 -8.59 -15.50 -14.64
C VAL A 218 -7.93 -14.28 -15.27
N THR A 219 -8.43 -13.08 -14.96
CA THR A 219 -7.91 -11.82 -15.52
C THR A 219 -6.42 -11.62 -15.22
N ILE A 220 -6.01 -11.81 -13.95
CA ILE A 220 -4.60 -11.61 -13.58
C ILE A 220 -3.70 -12.68 -14.20
N THR A 221 -4.13 -13.93 -14.26
CA THR A 221 -3.33 -15.01 -14.85
C THR A 221 -3.18 -14.86 -16.37
N GLU A 222 -4.22 -14.45 -17.08
CA GLU A 222 -4.14 -14.11 -18.51
C GLU A 222 -3.22 -12.91 -18.76
N GLY A 223 -3.31 -11.87 -17.91
CA GLY A 223 -2.41 -10.72 -17.98
C GLY A 223 -0.95 -11.11 -17.76
N LEU A 224 -0.66 -11.93 -16.75
CA LEU A 224 0.69 -12.45 -16.51
C LEU A 224 1.16 -13.34 -17.67
N GLN A 225 0.31 -14.22 -18.20
CA GLN A 225 0.66 -15.08 -19.32
C GLN A 225 1.10 -14.27 -20.55
N LYS A 226 0.37 -13.18 -20.82
CA LYS A 226 0.62 -12.33 -21.98
C LYS A 226 1.85 -11.44 -21.83
N HIS A 227 2.03 -10.83 -20.66
CA HIS A 227 3.01 -9.76 -20.47
C HIS A 227 4.21 -10.16 -19.60
N GLN A 228 4.09 -11.22 -18.78
CA GLN A 228 5.12 -11.69 -17.84
C GLN A 228 5.14 -13.22 -17.79
N PRO A 229 5.52 -13.92 -18.88
CA PRO A 229 5.43 -15.38 -18.99
C PRO A 229 6.20 -16.13 -17.89
N ASP A 230 7.33 -15.59 -17.42
CA ASP A 230 8.10 -16.20 -16.32
C ASP A 230 7.33 -16.14 -14.99
N MET A 231 6.66 -15.01 -14.70
CA MET A 231 5.79 -14.85 -13.53
C MET A 231 4.58 -15.78 -13.63
N TYR A 232 3.99 -15.91 -14.81
CA TYR A 232 2.90 -16.85 -15.03
C TYR A 232 3.34 -18.30 -14.78
N ALA A 233 4.49 -18.70 -15.31
CA ALA A 233 5.04 -20.02 -15.08
C ALA A 233 5.31 -20.30 -13.58
N ALA A 234 5.81 -19.30 -12.85
CA ALA A 234 5.97 -19.35 -11.39
C ALA A 234 4.60 -19.49 -10.68
N CYS A 235 3.61 -18.68 -11.08
CA CYS A 235 2.23 -18.76 -10.56
C CYS A 235 1.68 -20.19 -10.69
N GLN A 236 1.83 -20.82 -11.85
CA GLN A 236 1.36 -22.18 -12.13
C GLN A 236 2.03 -23.23 -11.23
N ARG A 237 3.32 -23.09 -10.93
CA ARG A 237 4.03 -24.00 -10.03
C ARG A 237 3.60 -23.81 -8.58
N TRP A 238 3.49 -22.54 -8.14
CA TRP A 238 3.08 -22.20 -6.77
C TRP A 238 1.63 -22.58 -6.49
N PHE A 239 0.74 -22.38 -7.45
CA PHE A 239 -0.66 -22.82 -7.40
C PHE A 239 -0.80 -24.29 -6.99
N LYS A 240 0.03 -25.19 -7.56
CA LYS A 240 -0.02 -26.62 -7.28
C LYS A 240 0.35 -27.00 -5.84
N VAL A 241 1.07 -26.13 -5.12
CA VAL A 241 1.57 -26.40 -3.77
C VAL A 241 1.02 -25.44 -2.71
N ALA A 242 0.27 -24.41 -3.11
CA ALA A 242 -0.18 -23.31 -2.24
C ALA A 242 -1.13 -23.74 -1.12
N THR A 243 -1.80 -24.89 -1.24
CA THR A 243 -2.62 -25.47 -0.16
C THR A 243 -1.79 -26.02 1.00
N SER A 244 -0.47 -26.19 0.82
CA SER A 244 0.46 -26.63 1.86
C SER A 244 1.51 -25.53 2.14
N PRO A 245 1.38 -24.77 3.25
CA PRO A 245 2.32 -23.66 3.57
C PRO A 245 3.79 -24.12 3.59
N ALA A 246 4.08 -25.30 4.12
CA ALA A 246 5.45 -25.81 4.17
C ALA A 246 6.03 -26.15 2.78
N LYS A 247 5.21 -26.72 1.88
CA LYS A 247 5.63 -26.98 0.50
C LYS A 247 5.80 -25.66 -0.27
N LEU A 248 4.88 -24.72 -0.10
CA LEU A 248 4.97 -23.41 -0.72
C LEU A 248 6.25 -22.69 -0.28
N ALA A 249 6.53 -22.60 1.02
CA ALA A 249 7.74 -21.95 1.54
C ALA A 249 9.02 -22.58 0.95
N LYS A 250 9.09 -23.90 0.84
CA LYS A 250 10.24 -24.61 0.24
C LYS A 250 10.44 -24.25 -1.23
N VAL A 251 9.35 -24.17 -2.00
CA VAL A 251 9.41 -23.79 -3.42
C VAL A 251 9.80 -22.33 -3.58
N LEU A 252 9.21 -21.42 -2.76
CA LEU A 252 9.53 -20.00 -2.78
C LEU A 252 11.00 -19.73 -2.44
N ALA A 253 11.57 -20.41 -1.44
CA ALA A 253 12.99 -20.25 -1.09
C ALA A 253 13.93 -20.53 -2.27
N LYS A 254 13.54 -21.43 -3.19
CA LYS A 254 14.33 -21.76 -4.39
C LYS A 254 14.04 -20.85 -5.58
N GLU A 255 12.77 -20.58 -5.86
CA GLU A 255 12.35 -19.96 -7.12
C GLU A 255 12.20 -18.43 -7.03
N TYR A 256 11.77 -17.92 -5.89
CA TYR A 256 11.48 -16.49 -5.72
C TYR A 256 12.71 -15.58 -5.93
N PRO A 257 13.94 -15.95 -5.49
CA PRO A 257 15.15 -15.18 -5.76
C PRO A 257 15.51 -15.03 -7.24
N GLU A 258 15.08 -15.96 -8.08
CA GLU A 258 15.38 -15.95 -9.53
C GLU A 258 14.43 -15.04 -10.33
N LEU A 259 13.33 -14.59 -9.73
CA LEU A 259 12.36 -13.75 -10.43
C LEU A 259 12.92 -12.35 -10.71
N LYS A 260 12.51 -11.79 -11.84
CA LYS A 260 12.77 -10.40 -12.18
C LYS A 260 12.16 -9.46 -11.14
N LYS A 261 12.94 -8.50 -10.65
CA LYS A 261 12.43 -7.44 -9.77
C LYS A 261 11.74 -6.37 -10.61
N VAL A 262 10.42 -6.31 -10.56
CA VAL A 262 9.59 -5.35 -11.33
C VAL A 262 8.29 -5.09 -10.60
N SER A 263 7.79 -3.84 -10.65
CA SER A 263 6.46 -3.53 -10.11
C SER A 263 5.36 -4.05 -11.03
N ILE A 264 4.18 -4.29 -10.47
CA ILE A 264 3.00 -4.70 -11.24
C ILE A 264 2.56 -3.60 -12.21
N ASP A 265 2.84 -2.33 -11.89
CA ASP A 265 2.56 -1.18 -12.72
C ASP A 265 3.31 -1.29 -14.04
N TYR A 266 4.64 -1.42 -13.99
CA TYR A 266 5.48 -1.62 -15.19
C TYR A 266 5.29 -2.98 -15.85
N ALA A 267 5.02 -4.01 -15.07
CA ALA A 267 4.91 -5.36 -15.59
C ALA A 267 3.60 -5.61 -16.36
N LEU A 268 2.51 -5.00 -15.93
CA LEU A 268 1.17 -5.27 -16.44
C LEU A 268 0.38 -4.01 -16.77
N MET A 269 0.27 -3.04 -15.83
CA MET A 269 -0.68 -1.94 -15.94
C MET A 269 -0.40 -1.02 -17.14
N GLU A 270 0.86 -0.77 -17.47
CA GLU A 270 1.26 0.05 -18.62
C GLU A 270 0.97 -0.62 -19.97
N HIS A 271 0.79 -1.94 -20.00
CA HIS A 271 0.65 -2.73 -21.22
C HIS A 271 -0.78 -3.27 -21.45
N ALA A 272 -1.57 -3.38 -20.37
CA ALA A 272 -2.90 -3.94 -20.44
C ALA A 272 -3.90 -2.96 -21.06
N GLN A 273 -4.73 -3.45 -21.98
CA GLN A 273 -5.74 -2.64 -22.68
C GLN A 273 -7.13 -2.68 -22.04
N ASN A 274 -7.32 -3.55 -21.05
CA ASN A 274 -8.58 -3.77 -20.34
C ASN A 274 -8.59 -3.13 -18.94
N VAL A 275 -7.84 -2.04 -18.76
CA VAL A 275 -7.77 -1.32 -17.48
C VAL A 275 -8.93 -0.34 -17.36
N ILE A 276 -9.59 -0.41 -16.22
CA ILE A 276 -10.69 0.46 -15.80
C ILE A 276 -10.28 1.19 -14.54
N VAL A 277 -10.50 2.50 -14.48
CA VAL A 277 -10.26 3.33 -13.30
C VAL A 277 -11.56 3.49 -12.52
N ALA A 278 -11.59 3.05 -11.29
CA ALA A 278 -12.64 3.37 -10.33
C ALA A 278 -12.32 4.72 -9.65
N ASP A 279 -13.20 5.71 -9.74
CA ASP A 279 -13.01 6.99 -9.04
C ASP A 279 -13.05 6.77 -7.52
N GLY A 280 -11.91 6.98 -6.87
CA GLY A 280 -11.75 6.97 -5.43
C GLY A 280 -12.25 8.27 -4.83
N ALA A 281 -13.56 8.37 -4.60
CA ALA A 281 -14.20 9.57 -4.03
C ALA A 281 -14.02 9.66 -2.49
N PHE A 282 -12.81 9.38 -2.00
CA PHE A 282 -12.41 9.43 -0.59
C PHE A 282 -11.02 10.07 -0.44
N GLU A 283 -10.75 10.59 0.75
CA GLU A 283 -9.42 11.09 1.08
C GLU A 283 -8.42 9.94 1.17
N TRP A 284 -7.24 10.16 0.56
CA TRP A 284 -6.18 9.17 0.47
C TRP A 284 -4.81 9.82 0.55
N ASP A 285 -3.89 9.16 1.25
CA ASP A 285 -2.49 9.55 1.34
C ASP A 285 -1.63 8.28 1.46
N ASP A 286 -0.58 8.15 0.65
CA ASP A 286 0.38 7.06 0.76
C ASP A 286 1.32 7.21 1.97
N LEU A 287 1.26 8.35 2.63
CA LEU A 287 2.10 8.73 3.76
C LEU A 287 3.60 8.43 3.50
N GLY A 288 4.12 9.03 2.43
CA GLY A 288 5.45 8.71 1.91
C GLY A 288 6.64 9.20 2.74
N SER A 289 6.44 10.12 3.70
CA SER A 289 7.50 10.70 4.54
C SER A 289 6.95 11.41 5.78
N TRP A 290 7.82 11.85 6.68
CA TRP A 290 7.45 12.66 7.85
C TRP A 290 6.66 13.93 7.49
N THR A 291 6.95 14.55 6.35
CA THR A 291 6.20 15.75 5.90
C THR A 291 4.75 15.43 5.58
N ALA A 292 4.47 14.25 5.03
CA ALA A 292 3.12 13.79 4.80
C ALA A 292 2.36 13.55 6.11
N LEU A 293 3.02 13.04 7.15
CA LEU A 293 2.41 12.85 8.47
C LEU A 293 1.84 14.17 9.03
N GLY A 294 2.52 15.29 8.81
CA GLY A 294 2.06 16.61 9.24
C GLY A 294 0.67 16.99 8.73
N ARG A 295 0.25 16.48 7.57
CA ARG A 295 -1.10 16.71 7.01
C ARG A 295 -2.23 16.06 7.83
N HIS A 296 -1.89 15.05 8.61
CA HIS A 296 -2.83 14.26 9.42
C HIS A 296 -2.78 14.59 10.91
N LEU A 297 -1.97 15.55 11.31
CA LEU A 297 -1.82 16.03 12.69
C LEU A 297 -2.42 17.41 12.86
N LYS A 298 -2.94 17.67 14.05
CA LYS A 298 -3.42 19.02 14.39
C LYS A 298 -2.22 19.96 14.56
N ALA A 299 -2.26 21.08 13.85
CA ALA A 299 -1.27 22.13 13.98
C ALA A 299 -1.66 23.12 15.09
N ASP A 300 -0.65 23.71 15.76
CA ASP A 300 -0.80 24.89 16.60
C ASP A 300 -0.93 26.18 15.74
N PRO A 301 -1.16 27.37 16.34
CA PRO A 301 -1.27 28.63 15.59
C PRO A 301 -0.04 28.98 14.74
N GLU A 302 1.15 28.53 15.13
CA GLU A 302 2.42 28.74 14.42
C GLU A 302 2.67 27.66 13.36
N GLY A 303 1.73 26.69 13.20
CA GLY A 303 1.79 25.61 12.23
C GLY A 303 2.70 24.45 12.64
N ASN A 304 3.07 24.32 13.92
CA ASN A 304 3.78 23.14 14.40
C ASN A 304 2.80 21.99 14.63
N CYS A 305 3.19 20.78 14.22
CA CYS A 305 2.46 19.54 14.45
C CYS A 305 3.25 18.71 15.45
N ALA A 306 2.75 18.52 16.66
CA ALA A 306 3.46 17.79 17.70
C ALA A 306 2.68 16.58 18.21
N VAL A 307 3.35 15.43 18.27
CA VAL A 307 2.95 14.24 19.01
C VAL A 307 3.97 14.06 20.14
N ALA A 308 3.99 15.00 21.06
CA ALA A 308 4.97 15.11 22.13
C ALA A 308 4.46 16.09 23.21
N ASP A 309 5.08 16.05 24.40
CA ASP A 309 5.04 17.17 25.33
C ASP A 309 6.00 18.24 24.79
N PHE A 310 5.43 19.28 24.15
CA PHE A 310 6.16 20.23 23.29
C PHE A 310 5.97 21.65 23.77
N ILE A 311 7.11 22.33 24.02
CA ILE A 311 7.17 23.75 24.41
C ILE A 311 8.08 24.47 23.42
N HIS A 312 7.67 25.66 22.96
CA HIS A 312 8.48 26.39 21.97
C HIS A 312 8.45 27.91 22.16
N VAL A 313 9.51 28.56 21.67
CA VAL A 313 9.64 30.01 21.53
C VAL A 313 10.15 30.30 20.11
N ASP A 314 9.47 31.18 19.37
CA ASP A 314 9.83 31.60 18.00
C ASP A 314 10.02 30.41 17.00
N ALA A 315 9.35 29.28 17.26
CA ALA A 315 9.42 28.10 16.41
C ALA A 315 8.12 27.93 15.59
N ALA A 316 8.25 27.61 14.31
CA ALA A 316 7.10 27.53 13.42
C ALA A 316 7.22 26.42 12.37
N ARG A 317 6.07 25.84 11.99
CA ARG A 317 5.92 24.86 10.91
C ARG A 317 6.79 23.62 11.09
N ASN A 318 7.04 23.20 12.35
CA ASN A 318 7.82 21.99 12.65
C ASN A 318 6.92 20.76 12.75
N ILE A 319 7.52 19.58 12.62
CA ILE A 319 6.91 18.28 12.93
C ILE A 319 7.74 17.67 14.06
N ILE A 320 7.10 17.48 15.20
CA ILE A 320 7.74 16.96 16.41
C ILE A 320 7.07 15.62 16.76
N PHE A 321 7.84 14.56 16.84
CA PHE A 321 7.31 13.24 17.14
C PHE A 321 8.16 12.53 18.21
N ASP A 322 7.53 12.25 19.35
CA ASP A 322 8.16 11.53 20.45
C ASP A 322 7.66 10.08 20.50
N ALA A 323 8.48 9.18 19.99
CA ALA A 323 8.25 7.74 20.01
C ALA A 323 8.98 7.01 21.14
N ARG A 324 9.54 7.74 22.12
CA ARG A 324 10.17 7.14 23.29
C ARG A 324 9.16 6.39 24.13
N SER A 325 9.60 5.39 24.86
CA SER A 325 8.79 4.72 25.88
C SER A 325 8.31 5.72 26.94
N LYS A 326 7.13 5.47 27.51
CA LYS A 326 6.45 6.45 28.39
C LYS A 326 7.32 6.90 29.58
N ASP A 327 8.11 6.01 30.13
CA ASP A 327 9.03 6.23 31.25
C ASP A 327 10.27 7.06 30.87
N ARG A 328 10.58 7.20 29.59
CA ARG A 328 11.72 7.96 29.05
C ARG A 328 11.32 9.29 28.42
N ARG A 329 10.03 9.59 28.35
CA ARG A 329 9.55 10.85 27.79
C ARG A 329 9.89 12.01 28.71
N THR A 330 10.44 13.05 28.09
CA THR A 330 10.70 14.35 28.71
C THR A 330 10.18 15.43 27.78
N PRO A 331 9.77 16.60 28.26
CA PRO A 331 9.37 17.69 27.39
C PRO A 331 10.42 18.01 26.33
N ILE A 332 9.96 18.30 25.11
CA ILE A 332 10.80 18.74 24.00
C ILE A 332 10.65 20.25 23.90
N ALA A 333 11.71 21.00 24.28
CA ALA A 333 11.75 22.44 24.18
C ALA A 333 12.50 22.87 22.90
N VAL A 334 11.93 23.79 22.16
CA VAL A 334 12.49 24.27 20.88
C VAL A 334 12.46 25.78 20.82
N VAL A 335 13.57 26.39 20.43
CA VAL A 335 13.71 27.84 20.29
C VAL A 335 14.21 28.18 18.87
N GLY A 336 13.51 29.06 18.17
CA GLY A 336 13.92 29.61 16.88
C GLY A 336 13.93 28.63 15.70
N LEU A 337 13.47 27.39 15.86
CA LEU A 337 13.50 26.35 14.81
C LEU A 337 12.30 26.49 13.88
N ARG A 338 12.53 26.41 12.57
CA ARG A 338 11.48 26.49 11.54
C ARG A 338 11.62 25.37 10.51
N ASP A 339 10.50 24.97 9.92
CA ASP A 339 10.43 24.02 8.79
C ASP A 339 11.22 22.72 9.02
N SER A 340 11.22 22.24 10.26
CA SER A 340 12.04 21.11 10.69
C SER A 340 11.20 19.90 11.13
N ILE A 341 11.84 18.75 11.07
CA ILE A 341 11.33 17.46 11.55
C ILE A 341 12.25 17.04 12.70
N LEU A 342 11.69 16.88 13.89
CA LEU A 342 12.38 16.33 15.04
C LEU A 342 11.65 15.07 15.50
N VAL A 343 12.36 13.94 15.49
CA VAL A 343 11.80 12.66 15.90
C VAL A 343 12.73 12.02 16.91
N GLN A 344 12.19 11.59 18.03
CA GLN A 344 12.94 10.89 19.08
C GLN A 344 12.41 9.49 19.32
N THR A 345 13.34 8.54 19.44
CA THR A 345 13.11 7.19 19.98
C THR A 345 14.00 6.98 21.19
N ASP A 346 13.90 5.84 21.85
CA ASP A 346 14.75 5.53 23.01
C ASP A 346 16.24 5.45 22.68
N ASP A 347 16.59 5.22 21.41
CA ASP A 347 17.95 4.93 20.94
C ASP A 347 18.46 5.86 19.82
N ALA A 348 17.61 6.74 19.29
CA ALA A 348 18.02 7.64 18.21
C ALA A 348 17.19 8.92 18.16
N THR A 349 17.80 10.00 17.63
CA THR A 349 17.13 11.26 17.33
C THR A 349 17.39 11.65 15.89
N LEU A 350 16.33 12.01 15.16
CA LEU A 350 16.40 12.63 13.84
C LEU A 350 16.08 14.13 13.98
N LEU A 351 16.95 14.97 13.45
CA LEU A 351 16.66 16.38 13.15
C LEU A 351 16.93 16.61 11.67
N ALA A 352 15.93 17.05 10.93
CA ALA A 352 16.04 17.29 9.50
C ALA A 352 15.22 18.50 9.08
N HIS A 353 15.64 19.23 8.07
CA HIS A 353 14.80 20.23 7.42
C HIS A 353 13.72 19.54 6.56
N LYS A 354 12.48 20.06 6.54
CA LYS A 354 11.36 19.47 5.80
C LYS A 354 11.66 19.23 4.32
N SER A 355 12.37 20.16 3.65
CA SER A 355 12.77 20.01 2.25
C SER A 355 13.72 18.83 1.99
N GLN A 356 14.35 18.28 3.04
CA GLN A 356 15.31 17.18 2.94
C GLN A 356 14.73 15.85 3.43
N ALA A 357 13.43 15.78 3.73
CA ALA A 357 12.78 14.59 4.28
C ALA A 357 13.03 13.31 3.45
N GLN A 358 13.13 13.44 2.13
CA GLN A 358 13.42 12.30 1.23
C GLN A 358 14.84 11.73 1.42
N LYS A 359 15.80 12.54 1.88
CA LYS A 359 17.18 12.10 2.13
C LYS A 359 17.35 11.23 3.37
N VAL A 360 16.33 11.10 4.21
CA VAL A 360 16.36 10.16 5.35
C VAL A 360 16.67 8.75 4.88
N LYS A 361 16.23 8.34 3.67
CA LYS A 361 16.59 7.06 3.06
C LYS A 361 18.10 6.90 2.83
N GLU A 362 18.81 7.97 2.46
CA GLU A 362 20.26 7.96 2.28
C GLU A 362 20.98 7.84 3.63
N LEU A 363 20.45 8.52 4.67
CA LEU A 363 20.96 8.37 6.03
C LEU A 363 20.86 6.93 6.51
N VAL A 364 19.72 6.27 6.29
CA VAL A 364 19.50 4.85 6.65
C VAL A 364 20.53 3.94 5.97
N LYS A 365 20.84 4.17 4.70
CA LYS A 365 21.91 3.42 3.99
C LYS A 365 23.26 3.58 4.68
N ARG A 366 23.65 4.82 5.03
CA ARG A 366 24.93 5.07 5.75
C ARG A 366 24.97 4.39 7.11
N LEU A 367 23.83 4.40 7.85
CA LEU A 367 23.73 3.69 9.12
C LEU A 367 23.92 2.17 8.96
N ALA A 368 23.37 1.60 7.88
CA ALA A 368 23.50 0.17 7.59
C ALA A 368 24.94 -0.25 7.25
N GLU A 369 25.75 0.66 6.69
CA GLU A 369 27.16 0.45 6.34
C GLU A 369 28.08 0.54 7.57
N ASP A 370 27.68 1.24 8.65
CA ASP A 370 28.47 1.39 9.87
C ASP A 370 28.23 0.22 10.82
N PRO A 371 29.26 -0.60 11.16
CA PRO A 371 29.12 -1.74 12.07
C PRO A 371 28.56 -1.41 13.46
N LYS A 372 28.78 -0.18 13.96
CA LYS A 372 28.30 0.29 15.26
C LYS A 372 26.86 0.76 15.22
N LEU A 373 26.41 1.30 14.07
CA LEU A 373 25.12 1.94 13.90
C LEU A 373 24.09 1.07 13.16
N LYS A 374 24.51 0.01 12.47
CA LYS A 374 23.61 -0.90 11.71
C LYS A 374 22.48 -1.50 12.54
N LYS A 375 22.63 -1.57 13.87
CA LYS A 375 21.55 -2.00 14.78
C LYS A 375 20.38 -1.02 14.86
N LEU A 376 20.56 0.20 14.35
CA LEU A 376 19.55 1.26 14.32
C LEU A 376 18.73 1.27 13.03
N VAL A 377 18.95 0.29 12.15
CA VAL A 377 18.24 0.19 10.86
C VAL A 377 17.14 -0.85 10.86
#